data_8a85fa629bc4b4ab3ceb7044bd836865
#
_entry.id   8a85fa629bc4b4ab3ceb7044bd836865
#
_cell.length_a   1.000
_cell.length_b   1.000
_cell.length_c   1.000
_cell.angle_alpha   90.00
_cell.angle_beta   90.00
_cell.angle_gamma   90.00
#
_symmetry.space_group_name_H-M   'P 1'
#
loop_
_entity.id
_entity.type
_entity.pdbx_description
1 polymer ?
#
loop_
_entity_poly.entity_id
_entity_poly.type
_entity_poly.pdbx_seq_one_letter_code
_entity_poly.pdbx_strand_id
1 'polypeptide(L)'
;MGYTYTSLTGAGDHLGFAPAHRATEQLIRDSGLSWTILRNGLYAELFGALLMWDGDAVESAFGPGALAAVAREDLADVAAIVAGDPARHAGRVYDLVGVPVTAQAVAGQLGTGHRTIGLGEYRRRLLDTPDFLPFQPPMLSSIATNIRHGFLGATSADLQDLLDHPARDVLAIAAAAASAARPQFS
;
A
#
# COMPACT_ATOMS: atom_id res chain seq x y z
N MET A 1 -8.07 -10.39 -27.65
CA MET A 1 -7.27 -9.34 -26.97
C MET A 1 -7.70 -9.33 -25.51
N GLY A 2 -6.79 -9.56 -24.59
CA GLY A 2 -7.09 -9.55 -23.14
C GLY A 2 -6.97 -8.13 -22.58
N TYR A 3 -7.78 -7.81 -21.55
CA TYR A 3 -7.75 -6.56 -20.83
C TYR A 3 -7.29 -6.81 -19.38
N THR A 4 -6.19 -6.17 -18.97
CA THR A 4 -5.68 -6.26 -17.61
C THR A 4 -5.95 -4.93 -16.88
N TYR A 5 -6.59 -5.00 -15.72
CA TYR A 5 -6.93 -3.85 -14.90
C TYR A 5 -6.22 -3.92 -13.55
N THR A 6 -5.50 -2.86 -13.21
CA THR A 6 -4.94 -2.70 -11.86
C THR A 6 -5.97 -2.07 -10.93
N SER A 7 -6.49 -2.87 -10.03
CA SER A 7 -7.45 -2.49 -9.00
C SER A 7 -6.77 -2.32 -7.66
N LEU A 8 -7.52 -2.25 -6.60
CA LEU A 8 -7.05 -2.13 -5.23
C LEU A 8 -7.48 -3.36 -4.42
N THR A 9 -6.52 -3.96 -3.71
CA THR A 9 -6.82 -4.93 -2.66
C THR A 9 -7.36 -4.23 -1.42
N GLY A 10 -7.96 -4.98 -0.56
CA GLY A 10 -8.50 -4.49 0.69
C GLY A 10 -9.97 -4.81 0.78
N ALA A 11 -10.29 -5.40 1.88
CA ALA A 11 -11.65 -5.79 2.17
C ALA A 11 -12.54 -4.56 2.37
N GLY A 12 -13.54 -4.46 1.55
CA GLY A 12 -14.64 -3.58 1.81
C GLY A 12 -14.42 -2.10 1.47
N ASP A 13 -15.35 -1.26 1.91
CA ASP A 13 -15.43 0.17 1.59
C ASP A 13 -14.62 1.05 2.57
N HIS A 14 -13.69 0.44 3.31
CA HIS A 14 -12.95 1.14 4.36
C HIS A 14 -11.97 2.20 3.82
N LEU A 15 -11.43 2.01 2.61
CA LEU A 15 -10.63 3.04 1.93
C LEU A 15 -11.53 3.89 1.05
N GLY A 16 -11.45 5.22 1.17
CA GLY A 16 -12.35 6.15 0.49
C GLY A 16 -12.37 6.04 -1.05
N PHE A 17 -11.33 5.45 -1.65
CA PHE A 17 -11.25 5.23 -3.10
C PHE A 17 -11.57 3.79 -3.52
N ALA A 18 -11.76 2.86 -2.60
CA ALA A 18 -12.11 1.46 -2.90
C ALA A 18 -13.46 1.30 -3.63
N PRO A 19 -14.52 2.07 -3.34
CA PRO A 19 -15.78 1.98 -4.07
C PRO A 19 -15.64 2.21 -5.57
N ALA A 20 -14.80 3.16 -5.99
CA ALA A 20 -14.56 3.44 -7.42
C ALA A 20 -13.90 2.25 -8.13
N HIS A 21 -12.92 1.60 -7.49
CA HIS A 21 -12.28 0.40 -8.02
C HIS A 21 -13.27 -0.75 -8.17
N ARG A 22 -14.13 -0.98 -7.17
CA ARG A 22 -15.15 -2.04 -7.25
C ARG A 22 -16.18 -1.80 -8.35
N ALA A 23 -16.65 -0.55 -8.48
CA ALA A 23 -17.57 -0.20 -9.57
C ALA A 23 -16.92 -0.47 -10.93
N THR A 24 -15.64 -0.11 -11.10
CA THR A 24 -14.89 -0.38 -12.31
C THR A 24 -14.70 -1.88 -12.56
N GLU A 25 -14.36 -2.66 -11.53
CA GLU A 25 -14.26 -4.12 -11.65
C GLU A 25 -15.59 -4.74 -12.14
N GLN A 26 -16.73 -4.26 -11.62
CA GLN A 26 -18.04 -4.75 -12.04
C GLN A 26 -18.31 -4.43 -13.51
N LEU A 27 -18.06 -3.19 -13.95
CA LEU A 27 -18.20 -2.79 -15.35
C LEU A 27 -17.32 -3.65 -16.29
N ILE A 28 -16.10 -3.98 -15.86
CA ILE A 28 -15.18 -4.83 -16.62
C ILE A 28 -15.74 -6.25 -16.73
N ARG A 29 -16.25 -6.83 -15.64
CA ARG A 29 -16.85 -8.18 -15.66
C ARG A 29 -18.07 -8.25 -16.56
N ASP A 30 -18.87 -7.20 -16.60
CA ASP A 30 -20.10 -7.13 -17.38
C ASP A 30 -19.87 -6.74 -18.86
N SER A 31 -18.64 -6.35 -19.22
CA SER A 31 -18.32 -5.83 -20.54
C SER A 31 -18.30 -6.88 -21.68
N GLY A 32 -18.26 -8.17 -21.36
CA GLY A 32 -18.03 -9.24 -22.32
C GLY A 32 -16.59 -9.37 -22.85
N LEU A 33 -15.67 -8.54 -22.37
CA LEU A 33 -14.23 -8.63 -22.70
C LEU A 33 -13.60 -9.83 -21.99
N SER A 34 -12.49 -10.33 -22.53
CA SER A 34 -11.57 -11.20 -21.78
C SER A 34 -10.76 -10.33 -20.82
N TRP A 35 -10.91 -10.52 -19.52
CA TRP A 35 -10.31 -9.65 -18.51
C TRP A 35 -9.49 -10.40 -17.45
N THR A 36 -8.55 -9.68 -16.85
CA THR A 36 -7.84 -10.05 -15.64
C THR A 36 -7.82 -8.85 -14.71
N ILE A 37 -8.06 -9.05 -13.41
CA ILE A 37 -8.04 -8.00 -12.40
C ILE A 37 -6.88 -8.26 -11.44
N LEU A 38 -5.98 -7.29 -11.32
CA LEU A 38 -4.87 -7.26 -10.39
C LEU A 38 -5.21 -6.28 -9.26
N ARG A 39 -5.61 -6.80 -8.10
CA ARG A 39 -5.89 -5.99 -6.90
C ARG A 39 -4.59 -5.72 -6.18
N ASN A 40 -3.99 -4.59 -6.47
CA ASN A 40 -2.71 -4.17 -5.89
C ASN A 40 -2.87 -3.81 -4.41
N GLY A 41 -1.97 -4.31 -3.58
CA GLY A 41 -1.75 -3.87 -2.21
C GLY A 41 -1.20 -2.45 -2.14
N LEU A 42 -1.19 -1.88 -0.94
CA LEU A 42 -0.53 -0.59 -0.71
C LEU A 42 0.99 -0.78 -0.67
N TYR A 43 1.68 0.23 -1.19
CA TYR A 43 3.11 0.15 -1.46
C TYR A 43 3.95 0.30 -0.18
N ALA A 44 5.05 -0.47 -0.08
CA ALA A 44 6.04 -0.34 0.97
C ALA A 44 6.67 1.07 0.99
N GLU A 45 6.88 1.66 -0.18
CA GLU A 45 7.36 3.03 -0.35
C GLU A 45 6.38 4.05 0.25
N LEU A 46 5.08 3.86 0.02
CA LEU A 46 4.05 4.71 0.61
C LEU A 46 4.00 4.54 2.13
N PHE A 47 4.10 3.31 2.62
CA PHE A 47 4.09 3.05 4.06
C PHE A 47 5.22 3.81 4.77
N GLY A 48 6.44 3.73 4.24
CA GLY A 48 7.58 4.49 4.76
C GLY A 48 7.37 6.00 4.70
N ALA A 49 6.86 6.51 3.57
CA ALA A 49 6.60 7.94 3.38
C ALA A 49 5.45 8.49 4.26
N LEU A 50 4.58 7.63 4.79
CA LEU A 50 3.52 8.01 5.73
C LEU A 50 4.02 8.14 7.19
N LEU A 51 5.23 7.67 7.48
CA LEU A 51 5.85 7.85 8.79
C LEU A 51 6.33 9.29 8.92
N MET A 52 6.15 9.84 10.11
CA MET A 52 6.59 11.19 10.45
C MET A 52 7.83 11.12 11.32
N TRP A 53 8.52 12.25 11.47
CA TRP A 53 9.68 12.37 12.33
C TRP A 53 9.47 13.41 13.41
N ASP A 54 9.96 13.11 14.61
CA ASP A 54 10.13 14.06 15.71
C ASP A 54 11.55 13.89 16.27
N GLY A 55 12.44 14.80 15.89
CA GLY A 55 13.87 14.66 16.13
C GLY A 55 14.42 13.38 15.49
N ASP A 56 14.91 12.46 16.34
CA ASP A 56 15.48 11.19 15.91
C ASP A 56 14.46 10.01 15.98
N ALA A 57 13.24 10.26 16.41
CA ALA A 57 12.23 9.21 16.53
C ALA A 57 11.26 9.19 15.35
N VAL A 58 10.90 7.99 14.91
CA VAL A 58 9.82 7.77 13.95
C VAL A 58 8.47 7.85 14.68
N GLU A 59 7.53 8.57 14.12
CA GLU A 59 6.15 8.65 14.61
C GLU A 59 5.15 8.12 13.60
N SER A 60 4.11 7.47 14.10
CA SER A 60 2.99 7.04 13.28
C SER A 60 1.67 7.06 14.02
N ALA A 61 0.57 7.17 13.28
CA ALA A 61 -0.79 7.00 13.81
C ALA A 61 -1.30 5.55 13.68
N PHE A 62 -0.44 4.60 13.27
CA PHE A 62 -0.83 3.22 12.95
C PHE A 62 -1.04 2.34 14.18
N GLY A 63 -0.61 2.79 15.38
CA GLY A 63 -0.66 1.97 16.59
C GLY A 63 0.11 0.66 16.41
N PRO A 64 -0.45 -0.48 16.84
CA PRO A 64 0.15 -1.80 16.61
C PRO A 64 -0.18 -2.39 15.23
N GLY A 65 -0.93 -1.66 14.39
CA GLY A 65 -1.41 -2.15 13.11
C GLY A 65 -0.26 -2.39 12.12
N ALA A 66 -0.49 -3.35 11.22
CA ALA A 66 0.44 -3.69 10.15
C ALA A 66 -0.21 -3.46 8.79
N LEU A 67 0.62 -3.18 7.80
CA LEU A 67 0.27 -3.18 6.39
C LEU A 67 0.89 -4.41 5.74
N ALA A 68 0.10 -5.23 5.03
CA ALA A 68 0.61 -6.24 4.11
C ALA A 68 1.18 -5.51 2.87
N ALA A 69 2.36 -4.92 3.06
CA ALA A 69 3.00 -4.04 2.10
C ALA A 69 3.55 -4.82 0.91
N VAL A 70 3.57 -4.19 -0.25
CA VAL A 70 4.13 -4.75 -1.49
C VAL A 70 5.06 -3.75 -2.14
N ALA A 71 6.16 -4.23 -2.74
CA ALA A 71 7.03 -3.38 -3.53
C ALA A 71 6.35 -2.97 -4.85
N ARG A 72 6.46 -1.72 -5.23
CA ARG A 72 5.88 -1.22 -6.48
C ARG A 72 6.44 -1.93 -7.71
N GLU A 73 7.72 -2.29 -7.66
CA GLU A 73 8.39 -3.05 -8.72
C GLU A 73 7.85 -4.47 -8.85
N ASP A 74 7.53 -5.17 -7.74
CA ASP A 74 6.93 -6.50 -7.80
C ASP A 74 5.55 -6.47 -8.47
N LEU A 75 4.77 -5.41 -8.22
CA LEU A 75 3.49 -5.21 -8.91
C LEU A 75 3.67 -4.98 -10.41
N ALA A 76 4.72 -4.26 -10.81
CA ALA A 76 5.05 -4.03 -12.22
C ALA A 76 5.48 -5.33 -12.89
N ASP A 77 6.30 -6.15 -12.23
CA ASP A 77 6.75 -7.44 -12.72
C ASP A 77 5.56 -8.39 -12.93
N VAL A 78 4.65 -8.52 -11.95
CA VAL A 78 3.42 -9.31 -12.08
C VAL A 78 2.53 -8.79 -13.22
N ALA A 79 2.38 -7.47 -13.34
CA ALA A 79 1.59 -6.88 -14.42
C ALA A 79 2.17 -7.23 -15.80
N ALA A 80 3.51 -7.22 -15.95
CA ALA A 80 4.19 -7.62 -17.18
C ALA A 80 4.01 -9.11 -17.47
N ILE A 81 4.15 -9.98 -16.47
CA ILE A 81 3.95 -11.44 -16.62
C ILE A 81 2.52 -11.73 -17.09
N VAL A 82 1.51 -11.15 -16.42
CA VAL A 82 0.10 -11.37 -16.76
C VAL A 82 -0.25 -10.81 -18.14
N ALA A 83 0.29 -9.63 -18.49
CA ALA A 83 0.09 -9.04 -19.80
C ALA A 83 0.79 -9.83 -20.94
N GLY A 84 1.85 -10.57 -20.62
CA GLY A 84 2.58 -11.43 -21.57
C GLY A 84 1.81 -12.68 -21.98
N ASP A 85 0.91 -13.19 -21.12
CA ASP A 85 0.05 -14.36 -21.42
C ASP A 85 -1.40 -14.12 -20.93
N PRO A 86 -2.14 -13.20 -21.55
CA PRO A 86 -3.48 -12.83 -21.08
C PRO A 86 -4.50 -13.97 -21.20
N ALA A 87 -4.24 -14.99 -22.02
CA ALA A 87 -5.14 -16.13 -22.15
C ALA A 87 -5.12 -17.02 -20.90
N ARG A 88 -3.93 -17.22 -20.33
CA ARG A 88 -3.73 -18.01 -19.10
C ARG A 88 -4.42 -17.40 -17.89
N HIS A 89 -4.54 -16.09 -17.85
CA HIS A 89 -5.06 -15.32 -16.73
C HIS A 89 -6.50 -14.83 -16.92
N ALA A 90 -7.15 -15.21 -18.04
CA ALA A 90 -8.51 -14.77 -18.37
C ALA A 90 -9.53 -15.13 -17.30
N GLY A 91 -10.35 -14.16 -16.89
CA GLY A 91 -11.38 -14.31 -15.85
C GLY A 91 -10.84 -14.44 -14.43
N ARG A 92 -9.56 -14.16 -14.21
CA ARG A 92 -8.93 -14.26 -12.89
C ARG A 92 -8.89 -12.91 -12.18
N VAL A 93 -8.97 -12.98 -10.85
CA VAL A 93 -8.69 -11.88 -9.92
C VAL A 93 -7.54 -12.31 -9.02
N TYR A 94 -6.56 -11.47 -8.84
CA TYR A 94 -5.40 -11.72 -7.97
C TYR A 94 -5.29 -10.61 -6.93
N ASP A 95 -5.14 -10.99 -5.65
CA ASP A 95 -4.87 -10.07 -4.54
C ASP A 95 -3.36 -9.98 -4.30
N LEU A 96 -2.73 -8.94 -4.85
CA LEU A 96 -1.28 -8.75 -4.86
C LEU A 96 -0.83 -7.99 -3.62
N VAL A 97 -0.69 -8.70 -2.52
CA VAL A 97 -0.22 -8.20 -1.22
C VAL A 97 1.02 -8.96 -0.78
N GLY A 98 1.90 -8.25 -0.08
CA GLY A 98 3.13 -8.83 0.45
C GLY A 98 3.01 -9.27 1.91
N VAL A 99 4.10 -9.07 2.66
CA VAL A 99 4.18 -9.44 4.08
C VAL A 99 3.80 -8.27 4.98
N PRO A 100 3.24 -8.52 6.20
CA PRO A 100 2.90 -7.47 7.13
C PRO A 100 4.13 -6.72 7.65
N VAL A 101 4.11 -5.38 7.55
CA VAL A 101 5.13 -4.47 8.09
C VAL A 101 4.47 -3.53 9.09
N THR A 102 5.14 -3.27 10.23
CA THR A 102 4.70 -2.31 11.25
C THR A 102 5.64 -1.09 11.29
N ALA A 103 5.12 0.04 11.78
CA ALA A 103 5.96 1.23 11.98
C ALA A 103 7.11 0.98 12.97
N GLN A 104 6.87 0.15 13.99
CA GLN A 104 7.90 -0.25 14.95
C GLN A 104 9.03 -1.05 14.26
N ALA A 105 8.70 -1.96 13.34
CA ALA A 105 9.71 -2.73 12.59
C ALA A 105 10.55 -1.81 11.72
N VAL A 106 9.93 -0.81 11.05
CA VAL A 106 10.66 0.18 10.24
C VAL A 106 11.60 1.02 11.12
N ALA A 107 11.13 1.50 12.28
CA ALA A 107 11.99 2.23 13.22
C ALA A 107 13.17 1.37 13.71
N GLY A 108 12.92 0.09 14.02
CA GLY A 108 13.98 -0.86 14.38
C GLY A 108 15.02 -1.05 13.28
N GLN A 109 14.58 -1.16 12.03
CA GLN A 109 15.47 -1.25 10.85
C GLN A 109 16.35 0.02 10.68
N LEU A 110 15.80 1.18 11.07
CA LEU A 110 16.53 2.46 11.03
C LEU A 110 17.39 2.71 12.27
N GLY A 111 17.36 1.81 13.27
CA GLY A 111 18.11 1.98 14.52
C GLY A 111 17.57 3.13 15.39
N THR A 112 16.28 3.46 15.29
CA THR A 112 15.64 4.59 15.99
C THR A 112 14.44 4.16 16.82
N GLY A 113 13.96 5.05 17.69
CA GLY A 113 12.75 4.85 18.48
C GLY A 113 11.47 5.01 17.63
N HIS A 114 10.39 4.34 18.07
CA HIS A 114 9.05 4.55 17.52
C HIS A 114 8.10 5.11 18.58
N ARG A 115 7.31 6.11 18.18
CA ARG A 115 6.24 6.68 19.01
C ARG A 115 4.92 6.68 18.24
N THR A 116 3.85 6.22 18.91
CA THR A 116 2.50 6.30 18.38
C THR A 116 1.88 7.64 18.74
N ILE A 117 1.36 8.35 17.72
CA ILE A 117 0.57 9.58 17.88
C ILE A 117 -0.92 9.30 17.63
N GLY A 118 -1.78 10.23 18.06
CA GLY A 118 -3.20 10.15 17.82
C GLY A 118 -3.57 10.45 16.35
N LEU A 119 -4.64 9.81 15.84
CA LEU A 119 -5.14 10.07 14.48
C LEU A 119 -5.49 11.55 14.24
N GLY A 120 -6.02 12.25 15.26
CA GLY A 120 -6.33 13.68 15.17
C GLY A 120 -5.08 14.54 15.02
N GLU A 121 -4.00 14.22 15.72
CA GLU A 121 -2.72 14.91 15.58
C GLU A 121 -2.09 14.62 14.22
N TYR A 122 -2.08 13.36 13.81
CA TYR A 122 -1.59 12.95 12.49
C TYR A 122 -2.29 13.72 11.36
N ARG A 123 -3.64 13.78 11.41
CA ARG A 123 -4.43 14.51 10.42
C ARG A 123 -4.11 16.02 10.41
N ARG A 124 -3.91 16.64 11.57
CA ARG A 124 -3.53 18.07 11.61
C ARG A 124 -2.20 18.30 10.91
N ARG A 125 -1.18 17.46 11.21
CA ARG A 125 0.13 17.59 10.58
C ARG A 125 0.06 17.38 9.05
N LEU A 126 -0.79 16.45 8.58
CA LEU A 126 -1.02 16.31 7.14
C LEU A 126 -1.66 17.56 6.52
N LEU A 127 -2.60 18.19 7.21
CA LEU A 127 -3.24 19.42 6.74
C LEU A 127 -2.28 20.62 6.74
N ASP A 128 -1.32 20.64 7.64
CA ASP A 128 -0.28 21.68 7.76
C ASP A 128 0.91 21.43 6.82
N THR A 129 0.94 20.29 6.13
CA THR A 129 2.01 19.97 5.16
C THR A 129 1.80 20.80 3.90
N PRO A 130 2.78 21.64 3.52
CA PRO A 130 2.69 22.42 2.30
C PRO A 130 2.65 21.49 1.08
N ASP A 131 2.07 21.99 -0.01
CA ASP A 131 1.99 21.36 -1.33
C ASP A 131 1.09 20.12 -1.43
N PHE A 132 0.41 19.69 -0.36
CA PHE A 132 -0.60 18.67 -0.48
C PHE A 132 -1.86 19.18 -1.19
N LEU A 133 -2.34 18.38 -2.15
CA LEU A 133 -3.64 18.62 -2.77
C LEU A 133 -4.77 18.37 -1.74
N PRO A 134 -5.89 19.10 -1.83
CA PRO A 134 -6.97 19.05 -0.81
C PRO A 134 -7.50 17.63 -0.50
N PHE A 135 -7.42 16.71 -1.44
CA PHE A 135 -7.89 15.32 -1.25
C PHE A 135 -6.86 14.42 -0.54
N GLN A 136 -5.57 14.79 -0.53
CA GLN A 136 -4.49 13.93 0.01
C GLN A 136 -4.58 13.75 1.53
N PRO A 137 -4.70 14.79 2.38
CA PRO A 137 -4.78 14.60 3.83
C PRO A 137 -5.94 13.68 4.28
N PRO A 138 -7.19 13.81 3.79
CA PRO A 138 -8.23 12.86 4.14
C PRO A 138 -7.97 11.44 3.63
N MET A 139 -7.41 11.29 2.44
CA MET A 139 -7.02 9.99 1.88
C MET A 139 -5.95 9.31 2.74
N LEU A 140 -4.87 10.01 3.08
CA LEU A 140 -3.76 9.49 3.89
C LEU A 140 -4.21 9.18 5.33
N SER A 141 -5.10 10.01 5.90
CA SER A 141 -5.72 9.75 7.21
C SER A 141 -6.58 8.49 7.18
N SER A 142 -7.30 8.23 6.08
CA SER A 142 -8.07 7.00 5.88
C SER A 142 -7.15 5.78 5.88
N ILE A 143 -6.02 5.84 5.16
CA ILE A 143 -5.02 4.75 5.13
C ILE A 143 -4.49 4.48 6.55
N ALA A 144 -4.08 5.52 7.27
CA ALA A 144 -3.58 5.40 8.64
C ALA A 144 -4.60 4.76 9.59
N THR A 145 -5.88 5.15 9.45
CA THR A 145 -6.98 4.58 10.21
C THR A 145 -7.16 3.08 9.92
N ASN A 146 -7.12 2.71 8.64
CA ASN A 146 -7.29 1.31 8.22
C ASN A 146 -6.11 0.43 8.68
N ILE A 147 -4.88 0.91 8.62
CA ILE A 147 -3.72 0.21 9.18
C ILE A 147 -3.91 0.01 10.69
N ARG A 148 -4.25 1.08 11.42
CA ARG A 148 -4.44 1.05 12.88
C ARG A 148 -5.45 0.01 13.34
N HIS A 149 -6.51 -0.20 12.57
CA HIS A 149 -7.59 -1.14 12.88
C HIS A 149 -7.42 -2.53 12.23
N GLY A 150 -6.28 -2.79 11.59
CA GLY A 150 -5.93 -4.11 11.06
C GLY A 150 -6.62 -4.49 9.74
N PHE A 151 -7.30 -3.55 9.07
CA PHE A 151 -8.01 -3.83 7.80
C PHE A 151 -7.09 -4.05 6.60
N LEU A 152 -5.80 -3.73 6.72
CA LEU A 152 -4.81 -3.82 5.65
C LEU A 152 -3.69 -4.82 5.94
N GLY A 153 -3.88 -5.71 6.91
CA GLY A 153 -2.87 -6.71 7.31
C GLY A 153 -3.08 -8.10 6.72
N ALA A 154 -4.15 -8.32 5.94
CA ALA A 154 -4.41 -9.62 5.32
C ALA A 154 -3.41 -9.93 4.21
N THR A 155 -2.95 -11.18 4.13
CA THR A 155 -1.97 -11.65 3.14
C THR A 155 -2.63 -12.57 2.10
N SER A 156 -1.99 -12.74 0.94
CA SER A 156 -2.33 -13.68 -0.12
C SER A 156 -1.07 -14.36 -0.63
N ALA A 157 -1.20 -15.53 -1.24
CA ALA A 157 -0.11 -16.20 -1.94
C ALA A 157 0.06 -15.69 -3.39
N ASP A 158 -0.93 -15.00 -3.94
CA ASP A 158 -1.00 -14.65 -5.37
C ASP A 158 0.24 -13.90 -5.87
N LEU A 159 0.78 -12.98 -5.06
CA LEU A 159 1.97 -12.22 -5.44
C LEU A 159 3.16 -13.16 -5.68
N GLN A 160 3.47 -14.03 -4.71
CA GLN A 160 4.61 -14.92 -4.80
C GLN A 160 4.40 -16.03 -5.84
N ASP A 161 3.17 -16.48 -6.03
CA ASP A 161 2.83 -17.53 -7.01
C ASP A 161 2.94 -17.00 -8.46
N LEU A 162 2.79 -15.70 -8.67
CA LEU A 162 2.91 -15.08 -10.00
C LEU A 162 4.32 -14.58 -10.32
N LEU A 163 5.10 -14.18 -9.31
CA LEU A 163 6.48 -13.76 -9.50
C LEU A 163 7.36 -14.95 -9.91
N ASP A 164 8.29 -14.74 -10.82
CA ASP A 164 9.34 -15.69 -11.23
C ASP A 164 10.64 -15.58 -10.39
N HIS A 165 10.60 -14.72 -9.38
CA HIS A 165 11.67 -14.46 -8.43
C HIS A 165 11.10 -14.25 -7.01
N PRO A 166 11.93 -14.29 -5.94
CA PRO A 166 11.49 -13.93 -4.61
C PRO A 166 11.00 -12.47 -4.55
N ALA A 167 9.88 -12.22 -3.84
CA ALA A 167 9.40 -10.87 -3.59
C ALA A 167 10.47 -10.03 -2.87
N ARG A 168 10.51 -8.74 -3.18
CA ARG A 168 11.48 -7.78 -2.62
C ARG A 168 11.26 -7.57 -1.13
N ASP A 169 12.33 -7.19 -0.43
CA ASP A 169 12.28 -6.87 1.01
C ASP A 169 11.53 -5.55 1.26
N VAL A 170 10.23 -5.68 1.55
CA VAL A 170 9.33 -4.55 1.82
C VAL A 170 9.70 -3.77 3.08
N LEU A 171 10.34 -4.42 4.08
CA LEU A 171 10.81 -3.71 5.27
C LEU A 171 11.96 -2.77 4.93
N ALA A 172 12.94 -3.24 4.17
CA ALA A 172 14.06 -2.42 3.71
C ALA A 172 13.58 -1.26 2.83
N ILE A 173 12.62 -1.50 1.92
CA ILE A 173 12.02 -0.47 1.05
C ILE A 173 11.30 0.59 1.89
N ALA A 174 10.46 0.18 2.84
CA ALA A 174 9.75 1.10 3.72
C ALA A 174 10.72 1.93 4.58
N ALA A 175 11.79 1.31 5.10
CA ALA A 175 12.82 2.00 5.86
C ALA A 175 13.58 3.04 5.02
N ALA A 176 13.94 2.70 3.78
CA ALA A 176 14.56 3.63 2.86
C ALA A 176 13.65 4.84 2.55
N ALA A 177 12.36 4.60 2.30
CA ALA A 177 11.38 5.66 2.06
C ALA A 177 11.18 6.55 3.30
N ALA A 178 11.11 5.97 4.50
CA ALA A 178 11.02 6.73 5.74
C ALA A 178 12.27 7.58 5.99
N SER A 179 13.47 7.05 5.71
CA SER A 179 14.72 7.78 5.81
C SER A 179 14.77 8.97 4.85
N ALA A 180 14.31 8.77 3.62
CA ALA A 180 14.27 9.84 2.60
C ALA A 180 13.28 10.97 2.98
N ALA A 181 12.23 10.65 3.73
CA ALA A 181 11.26 11.63 4.23
C ALA A 181 11.71 12.35 5.51
N ARG A 182 12.87 12.02 6.07
CA ARG A 182 13.40 12.67 7.27
C ARG A 182 13.79 14.12 6.96
N PRO A 183 13.29 15.11 7.73
CA PRO A 183 13.70 16.50 7.58
C PRO A 183 15.22 16.63 7.75
N GLN A 184 15.88 17.27 6.79
CA GLN A 184 17.29 17.61 6.95
C GLN A 184 17.35 18.93 7.74
N PHE A 185 17.74 18.86 9.00
CA PHE A 185 18.08 20.04 9.77
C PHE A 185 19.41 20.59 9.24
N SER A 186 19.35 21.73 8.55
CA SER A 186 20.51 22.55 8.17
C SER A 186 20.87 23.50 9.29
#